data_99b6e71cb926dfe57b08a91b64dff842
#
_entry.id   99b6e71cb926dfe57b08a91b64dff842
#
_cell.length_a   1.000
_cell.length_b   1.000
_cell.length_c   1.000
_cell.angle_alpha   90.00
_cell.angle_beta   90.00
_cell.angle_gamma   90.00
#
_symmetry.space_group_name_H-M   'P 1'
#
loop_
_entity.id
_entity.type
_entity.pdbx_description
1 polymer ?
#
loop_
_entity_poly.entity_id
_entity_poly.type
_entity_poly.pdbx_seq_one_letter_code
_entity_poly.pdbx_strand_id
1 'polypeptide(L)'
;CFEDPNVIHVDGSIDPIRDIETINLELVFSDLEILERRIAKVTKTARMDKEAAKELDFLQKIKAHLEDGKLAITMELETEDEEAWMGTYNLLTWKPVIYAANVAEDELADDGASNPHVKAVKDYAVQQNSEVFVICAGIEEEISELDDDERKMFLEDLGLTESGLEKLVRASYRLLGLMSFLTSRSEEHTS
;
A
#
# COMPACT_ATOMS: atom_id res chain seq x y z
N CYS A 1 13.64 -2.21 8.64
CA CYS A 1 14.76 -1.25 8.55
C CYS A 1 15.65 -1.25 9.81
N PHE A 2 15.50 -2.24 10.71
CA PHE A 2 16.30 -2.37 11.94
C PHE A 2 16.88 -3.78 12.05
N GLU A 3 17.99 -3.92 12.79
CA GLU A 3 18.60 -5.21 13.13
C GLU A 3 18.13 -5.65 14.52
N ASP A 4 17.60 -6.87 14.63
CA ASP A 4 17.28 -7.51 15.88
C ASP A 4 17.88 -8.93 15.87
N PRO A 5 18.77 -9.28 16.84
CA PRO A 5 19.38 -10.60 16.92
C PRO A 5 18.36 -11.73 17.16
N ASN A 6 17.15 -11.40 17.59
CA ASN A 6 16.07 -12.38 17.81
C ASN A 6 15.18 -12.55 16.58
N VAL A 7 15.32 -11.70 15.55
CA VAL A 7 14.56 -11.77 14.29
C VAL A 7 15.46 -12.29 13.19
N ILE A 8 15.15 -13.49 12.68
CA ILE A 8 15.90 -14.09 11.59
C ILE A 8 15.36 -13.52 10.25
N HIS A 9 16.22 -12.79 9.54
CA HIS A 9 15.95 -12.43 8.15
C HIS A 9 16.15 -13.65 7.26
N VAL A 10 15.16 -14.00 6.46
CA VAL A 10 15.17 -15.17 5.56
C VAL A 10 16.37 -15.12 4.60
N ASP A 11 16.72 -13.94 4.12
CA ASP A 11 17.82 -13.72 3.16
C ASP A 11 19.14 -13.28 3.83
N GLY A 12 19.23 -13.34 5.17
CA GLY A 12 20.48 -13.14 5.92
C GLY A 12 21.00 -11.71 5.99
N SER A 13 20.34 -10.74 5.36
CA SER A 13 20.69 -9.30 5.43
C SER A 13 19.46 -8.43 5.29
N ILE A 14 19.49 -7.25 5.93
CA ILE A 14 18.45 -6.23 5.78
C ILE A 14 18.67 -5.50 4.46
N ASP A 15 17.72 -5.63 3.56
CA ASP A 15 17.67 -4.87 2.31
C ASP A 15 16.20 -4.60 1.97
N PRO A 16 15.66 -3.46 2.46
CA PRO A 16 14.24 -3.17 2.28
C PRO A 16 13.83 -2.98 0.82
N ILE A 17 14.76 -2.56 -0.06
CA ILE A 17 14.43 -2.39 -1.48
C ILE A 17 14.28 -3.74 -2.15
N ARG A 18 15.20 -4.67 -1.90
CA ARG A 18 15.08 -6.06 -2.38
C ARG A 18 13.78 -6.70 -1.89
N ASP A 19 13.43 -6.48 -0.62
CA ASP A 19 12.23 -7.06 -0.02
C ASP A 19 10.96 -6.47 -0.66
N ILE A 20 10.92 -5.16 -0.93
CA ILE A 20 9.84 -4.50 -1.68
C ILE A 20 9.74 -5.07 -3.10
N GLU A 21 10.86 -5.20 -3.81
CA GLU A 21 10.88 -5.75 -5.17
C GLU A 21 10.39 -7.20 -5.21
N THR A 22 10.77 -8.01 -4.23
CA THR A 22 10.30 -9.39 -4.09
C THR A 22 8.79 -9.46 -3.91
N ILE A 23 8.23 -8.65 -3.00
CA ILE A 23 6.77 -8.58 -2.80
C ILE A 23 6.06 -8.07 -4.06
N ASN A 24 6.61 -7.05 -4.72
CA ASN A 24 6.04 -6.54 -5.96
C ASN A 24 5.97 -7.63 -7.05
N LEU A 25 6.99 -8.48 -7.17
CA LEU A 25 6.97 -9.61 -8.09
C LEU A 25 5.90 -10.65 -7.74
N GLU A 26 5.72 -10.94 -6.45
CA GLU A 26 4.64 -11.84 -6.01
C GLU A 26 3.26 -11.29 -6.34
N LEU A 27 3.05 -9.97 -6.15
CA LEU A 27 1.80 -9.30 -6.52
C LEU A 27 1.59 -9.33 -8.05
N VAL A 28 2.64 -9.12 -8.85
CA VAL A 28 2.59 -9.23 -10.32
C VAL A 28 2.19 -10.64 -10.75
N PHE A 29 2.76 -11.68 -10.16
CA PHE A 29 2.38 -13.05 -10.49
C PHE A 29 0.91 -13.35 -10.16
N SER A 30 0.43 -12.86 -9.02
CA SER A 30 -0.98 -12.99 -8.65
C SER A 30 -1.90 -12.29 -9.67
N ASP A 31 -1.53 -11.09 -10.11
CA ASP A 31 -2.31 -10.33 -11.10
C ASP A 31 -2.28 -10.99 -12.48
N LEU A 32 -1.15 -11.56 -12.89
CA LEU A 32 -1.06 -12.32 -14.13
C LEU A 32 -2.04 -13.50 -14.16
N GLU A 33 -2.20 -14.23 -13.06
CA GLU A 33 -3.19 -15.31 -12.96
C GLU A 33 -4.64 -14.80 -13.11
N ILE A 34 -4.95 -13.62 -12.56
CA ILE A 34 -6.26 -12.97 -12.70
C ILE A 34 -6.50 -12.62 -14.17
N LEU A 35 -5.52 -11.98 -14.81
CA LEU A 35 -5.59 -11.58 -16.22
C LEU A 35 -5.75 -12.77 -17.16
N GLU A 36 -5.00 -13.86 -16.95
CA GLU A 36 -5.10 -15.05 -17.78
C GLU A 36 -6.50 -15.67 -17.76
N ARG A 37 -7.10 -15.75 -16.57
CA ARG A 37 -8.49 -16.21 -16.42
C ARG A 37 -9.48 -15.28 -17.13
N ARG A 38 -9.28 -13.97 -17.04
CA ARG A 38 -10.12 -12.97 -17.71
C ARG A 38 -9.96 -13.04 -19.22
N ILE A 39 -8.74 -13.09 -19.75
CA ILE A 39 -8.41 -13.23 -21.17
C ILE A 39 -9.08 -14.48 -21.74
N ALA A 40 -8.96 -15.63 -21.08
CA ALA A 40 -9.60 -16.87 -21.52
C ALA A 40 -11.12 -16.76 -21.62
N LYS A 41 -11.75 -15.96 -20.77
CA LYS A 41 -13.20 -15.70 -20.79
C LYS A 41 -13.57 -14.76 -21.93
N VAL A 42 -12.88 -13.62 -22.03
CA VAL A 42 -13.21 -12.56 -23.03
C VAL A 42 -12.90 -13.04 -24.45
N THR A 43 -11.87 -13.84 -24.67
CA THR A 43 -11.52 -14.40 -25.99
C THR A 43 -12.69 -15.14 -26.65
N LYS A 44 -13.57 -15.75 -25.85
CA LYS A 44 -14.73 -16.49 -26.38
C LYS A 44 -15.78 -15.56 -27.00
N THR A 45 -15.94 -14.36 -26.47
CA THR A 45 -16.91 -13.35 -26.93
C THR A 45 -16.34 -12.36 -27.90
N ALA A 46 -15.03 -12.10 -27.87
CA ALA A 46 -14.32 -11.13 -28.71
C ALA A 46 -14.51 -11.33 -30.23
N ARG A 47 -14.81 -12.57 -30.64
CA ARG A 47 -15.05 -12.87 -32.09
C ARG A 47 -16.37 -12.33 -32.61
N MET A 48 -17.35 -12.07 -31.76
CA MET A 48 -18.69 -11.67 -32.09
C MET A 48 -19.05 -10.27 -31.58
N ASP A 49 -18.25 -9.73 -30.67
CA ASP A 49 -18.49 -8.46 -29.99
C ASP A 49 -17.25 -7.56 -30.11
N LYS A 50 -17.45 -6.38 -30.69
CA LYS A 50 -16.37 -5.40 -30.89
C LYS A 50 -15.86 -4.80 -29.58
N GLU A 51 -16.72 -4.62 -28.57
CA GLU A 51 -16.30 -4.13 -27.26
C GLU A 51 -15.45 -5.19 -26.54
N ALA A 52 -15.86 -6.45 -26.58
CA ALA A 52 -15.05 -7.55 -26.05
C ALA A 52 -13.72 -7.70 -26.79
N ALA A 53 -13.63 -7.36 -28.09
CA ALA A 53 -12.37 -7.36 -28.82
C ALA A 53 -11.43 -6.26 -28.32
N LYS A 54 -11.92 -5.04 -28.07
CA LYS A 54 -11.14 -3.95 -27.48
C LYS A 54 -10.67 -4.28 -26.07
N GLU A 55 -11.58 -4.85 -25.24
CA GLU A 55 -11.21 -5.30 -23.88
C GLU A 55 -10.10 -6.36 -23.94
N LEU A 56 -10.16 -7.28 -24.91
CA LEU A 56 -9.12 -8.30 -25.06
C LEU A 56 -7.76 -7.68 -25.42
N ASP A 57 -7.73 -6.72 -26.35
CA ASP A 57 -6.50 -6.02 -26.71
C ASP A 57 -5.91 -5.28 -25.50
N PHE A 58 -6.76 -4.64 -24.70
CA PHE A 58 -6.34 -3.96 -23.48
C PHE A 58 -5.79 -4.94 -22.42
N LEU A 59 -6.47 -6.06 -22.18
CA LEU A 59 -5.99 -7.12 -21.27
C LEU A 59 -4.62 -7.66 -21.69
N GLN A 60 -4.36 -7.78 -23.00
CA GLN A 60 -3.05 -8.19 -23.50
C GLN A 60 -1.96 -7.13 -23.27
N LYS A 61 -2.31 -5.84 -23.41
CA LYS A 61 -1.39 -4.72 -23.07
C LYS A 61 -1.02 -4.76 -21.59
N ILE A 62 -1.99 -4.94 -20.66
CA ILE A 62 -1.72 -5.05 -19.22
C ILE A 62 -0.84 -6.27 -18.96
N LYS A 63 -1.17 -7.43 -19.55
CA LYS A 63 -0.39 -8.65 -19.37
C LYS A 63 1.07 -8.44 -19.77
N ALA A 64 1.34 -7.87 -20.92
CA ALA A 64 2.69 -7.57 -21.39
C ALA A 64 3.44 -6.61 -20.45
N HIS A 65 2.74 -5.58 -19.93
CA HIS A 65 3.31 -4.62 -18.98
C HIS A 65 3.74 -5.30 -17.67
N LEU A 66 2.91 -6.20 -17.14
CA LEU A 66 3.23 -6.99 -15.94
C LEU A 66 4.33 -8.02 -16.19
N GLU A 67 4.36 -8.68 -17.36
CA GLU A 67 5.42 -9.62 -17.76
C GLU A 67 6.78 -8.93 -17.88
N ASP A 68 6.83 -7.63 -18.18
CA ASP A 68 8.03 -6.80 -18.11
C ASP A 68 8.46 -6.46 -16.66
N GLY A 69 7.75 -6.97 -15.64
CA GLY A 69 8.03 -6.70 -14.22
C GLY A 69 7.55 -5.32 -13.74
N LYS A 70 6.74 -4.61 -14.51
CA LYS A 70 6.18 -3.30 -14.13
C LYS A 70 4.86 -3.47 -13.40
N LEU A 71 4.58 -2.59 -12.42
CA LEU A 71 3.31 -2.61 -11.70
C LEU A 71 2.19 -2.01 -12.57
N ALA A 72 0.96 -2.51 -12.46
CA ALA A 72 -0.17 -2.00 -13.24
C ALA A 72 -0.41 -0.49 -13.02
N ILE A 73 -0.16 0.03 -11.81
CA ILE A 73 -0.33 1.46 -11.48
C ILE A 73 0.58 2.39 -12.30
N THR A 74 1.65 1.87 -12.89
CA THR A 74 2.56 2.64 -13.74
C THR A 74 2.13 2.69 -15.21
N MET A 75 1.00 2.04 -15.54
CA MET A 75 0.46 2.00 -16.90
C MET A 75 -0.29 3.29 -17.21
N GLU A 76 -0.01 3.91 -18.34
CA GLU A 76 -0.79 5.02 -18.85
C GLU A 76 -2.05 4.48 -19.52
N LEU A 77 -3.22 5.01 -19.12
CA LEU A 77 -4.50 4.67 -19.71
C LEU A 77 -4.86 5.73 -20.76
N GLU A 78 -5.29 5.29 -21.94
CA GLU A 78 -5.51 6.15 -23.09
C GLU A 78 -6.98 6.54 -23.28
N THR A 79 -7.91 5.76 -22.72
CA THR A 79 -9.34 5.93 -22.93
C THR A 79 -10.15 5.75 -21.64
N GLU A 80 -11.35 6.36 -21.60
CA GLU A 80 -12.31 6.18 -20.50
C GLU A 80 -12.75 4.70 -20.35
N ASP A 81 -12.81 3.96 -21.47
CA ASP A 81 -13.13 2.53 -21.45
C ASP A 81 -12.04 1.74 -20.71
N GLU A 82 -10.75 2.05 -20.97
CA GLU A 82 -9.61 1.42 -20.27
C GLU A 82 -9.63 1.70 -18.76
N GLU A 83 -9.96 2.94 -18.34
CA GLU A 83 -10.12 3.29 -16.93
C GLU A 83 -11.25 2.49 -16.27
N ALA A 84 -12.41 2.43 -16.94
CA ALA A 84 -13.56 1.68 -16.45
C ALA A 84 -13.23 0.18 -16.30
N TRP A 85 -12.59 -0.42 -17.29
CA TRP A 85 -12.19 -1.83 -17.24
C TRP A 85 -11.15 -2.10 -16.15
N MET A 86 -10.10 -1.27 -16.06
CA MET A 86 -9.04 -1.40 -15.04
C MET A 86 -9.64 -1.44 -13.63
N GLY A 87 -10.61 -0.57 -13.33
CA GLY A 87 -11.32 -0.56 -12.05
C GLY A 87 -12.06 -1.86 -11.74
N THR A 88 -12.48 -2.63 -12.76
CA THR A 88 -13.21 -3.90 -12.58
C THR A 88 -12.30 -5.11 -12.38
N TYR A 89 -11.05 -5.06 -12.79
CA TYR A 89 -10.14 -6.21 -12.73
C TYR A 89 -9.62 -6.48 -11.32
N ASN A 90 -9.67 -5.47 -10.45
CA ASN A 90 -9.26 -5.57 -9.04
C ASN A 90 -7.81 -6.07 -8.86
N LEU A 91 -6.91 -5.63 -9.75
CA LEU A 91 -5.50 -5.99 -9.70
C LEU A 91 -4.85 -5.45 -8.42
N LEU A 92 -3.98 -6.23 -7.81
CA LEU A 92 -3.25 -5.84 -6.60
C LEU A 92 -2.24 -4.74 -6.90
N THR A 93 -1.53 -4.85 -8.02
CA THR A 93 -0.52 -3.88 -8.46
C THR A 93 -1.11 -2.57 -9.01
N TRP A 94 -2.44 -2.48 -9.18
CA TRP A 94 -3.16 -1.24 -9.51
C TRP A 94 -3.47 -0.40 -8.28
N LYS A 95 -3.46 -1.01 -7.08
CA LYS A 95 -3.80 -0.31 -5.83
C LYS A 95 -2.64 0.59 -5.39
N PRO A 96 -2.94 1.79 -4.88
CA PRO A 96 -1.92 2.63 -4.27
C PRO A 96 -1.35 1.98 -3.01
N VAL A 97 -0.07 2.23 -2.74
CA VAL A 97 0.70 1.59 -1.66
C VAL A 97 1.19 2.63 -0.67
N ILE A 98 1.20 2.27 0.62
CA ILE A 98 1.86 3.00 1.69
C ILE A 98 2.96 2.08 2.25
N TYR A 99 4.17 2.62 2.42
CA TYR A 99 5.28 1.90 3.04
C TYR A 99 5.38 2.25 4.52
N ALA A 100 5.37 1.24 5.38
CA ALA A 100 5.64 1.36 6.81
C ALA A 100 7.09 0.95 7.08
N ALA A 101 7.97 1.91 7.34
CA ALA A 101 9.36 1.66 7.65
C ALA A 101 9.48 1.33 9.15
N ASN A 102 9.59 0.05 9.49
CA ASN A 102 9.76 -0.40 10.87
C ASN A 102 11.22 -0.21 11.32
N VAL A 103 11.41 0.55 12.40
CA VAL A 103 12.72 0.93 12.96
C VAL A 103 12.84 0.54 14.43
N ALA A 104 14.04 0.64 15.00
CA ALA A 104 14.25 0.51 16.44
C ALA A 104 13.72 1.74 17.19
N GLU A 105 13.50 1.60 18.49
CA GLU A 105 12.94 2.64 19.35
C GLU A 105 13.76 3.94 19.32
N ASP A 106 15.07 3.84 19.41
CA ASP A 106 16.01 4.97 19.43
C ASP A 106 16.04 5.76 18.11
N GLU A 107 15.57 5.16 17.01
CA GLU A 107 15.48 5.80 15.69
C GLU A 107 14.10 6.44 15.43
N LEU A 108 13.13 6.24 16.32
CA LEU A 108 11.77 6.72 16.14
C LEU A 108 11.66 8.24 16.34
N ALA A 109 12.44 8.78 17.28
CA ALA A 109 12.41 10.20 17.64
C ALA A 109 12.84 11.15 16.52
N ASP A 110 13.74 10.72 15.61
CA ASP A 110 14.18 11.48 14.45
C ASP A 110 13.49 11.08 13.13
N ASP A 111 12.38 10.30 13.23
CA ASP A 111 11.64 9.73 12.09
C ASP A 111 12.55 8.90 11.17
N GLY A 112 13.51 8.18 11.77
CA GLY A 112 14.48 7.33 11.08
C GLY A 112 15.43 8.10 10.16
N ALA A 113 15.63 9.39 10.39
CA ALA A 113 16.44 10.25 9.48
C ALA A 113 17.91 9.81 9.41
N SER A 114 18.44 9.23 10.49
CA SER A 114 19.79 8.69 10.57
C SER A 114 19.94 7.30 9.93
N ASN A 115 18.81 6.59 9.70
CA ASN A 115 18.82 5.23 9.19
C ASN A 115 18.90 5.18 7.66
N PRO A 116 19.98 4.59 7.08
CA PRO A 116 20.16 4.54 5.63
C PRO A 116 19.09 3.71 4.91
N HIS A 117 18.52 2.70 5.58
CA HIS A 117 17.45 1.87 5.03
C HIS A 117 16.13 2.64 4.92
N VAL A 118 15.80 3.46 5.94
CA VAL A 118 14.63 4.36 5.89
C VAL A 118 14.78 5.36 4.76
N LYS A 119 15.97 5.94 4.61
CA LYS A 119 16.26 6.86 3.50
C LYS A 119 16.06 6.18 2.14
N ALA A 120 16.58 4.98 1.96
CA ALA A 120 16.41 4.22 0.72
C ALA A 120 14.93 3.97 0.40
N VAL A 121 14.11 3.60 1.42
CA VAL A 121 12.66 3.40 1.25
C VAL A 121 11.96 4.72 0.90
N LYS A 122 12.32 5.84 1.56
CA LYS A 122 11.76 7.16 1.24
C LYS A 122 12.10 7.58 -0.19
N ASP A 123 13.35 7.39 -0.63
CA ASP A 123 13.78 7.69 -2.00
C ASP A 123 13.06 6.82 -3.04
N TYR A 124 12.87 5.54 -2.76
CA TYR A 124 12.11 4.62 -3.59
C TYR A 124 10.63 5.03 -3.69
N ALA A 125 10.00 5.32 -2.56
CA ALA A 125 8.60 5.69 -2.50
C ALA A 125 8.30 6.99 -3.29
N VAL A 126 9.20 7.97 -3.25
CA VAL A 126 9.09 9.21 -4.06
C VAL A 126 9.03 8.86 -5.55
N GLN A 127 9.85 7.90 -6.03
CA GLN A 127 9.84 7.48 -7.43
C GLN A 127 8.53 6.78 -7.81
N GLN A 128 7.88 6.11 -6.85
CA GLN A 128 6.62 5.40 -7.05
C GLN A 128 5.39 6.27 -6.72
N ASN A 129 5.58 7.55 -6.40
CA ASN A 129 4.51 8.45 -5.94
C ASN A 129 3.71 7.86 -4.76
N SER A 130 4.41 7.18 -3.86
CA SER A 130 3.86 6.52 -2.67
C SER A 130 4.26 7.24 -1.39
N GLU A 131 3.46 7.08 -0.33
CA GLU A 131 3.78 7.62 1.00
C GLU A 131 4.59 6.63 1.83
N VAL A 132 5.45 7.16 2.71
CA VAL A 132 6.19 6.40 3.72
C VAL A 132 5.90 7.00 5.08
N PHE A 133 5.67 6.17 6.08
CA PHE A 133 5.73 6.59 7.48
C PHE A 133 6.66 5.65 8.27
N VAL A 134 7.24 6.19 9.33
CA VAL A 134 8.14 5.45 10.21
C VAL A 134 7.39 4.99 11.45
N ILE A 135 7.61 3.73 11.85
CA ILE A 135 6.95 3.08 12.96
C ILE A 135 7.96 2.22 13.72
N CYS A 136 7.76 2.05 15.01
CA CYS A 136 8.37 0.98 15.80
C CYS A 136 7.29 0.03 16.29
N ALA A 137 7.26 -1.19 15.76
CA ALA A 137 6.22 -2.16 16.08
C ALA A 137 6.24 -2.56 17.58
N GLY A 138 7.41 -2.58 18.22
CA GLY A 138 7.51 -2.83 19.67
C GLY A 138 6.81 -1.75 20.50
N ILE A 139 7.02 -0.49 20.17
CA ILE A 139 6.33 0.64 20.82
C ILE A 139 4.82 0.58 20.59
N GLU A 140 4.36 0.22 19.37
CA GLU A 140 2.93 0.09 19.11
C GLU A 140 2.28 -1.05 19.92
N GLU A 141 3.00 -2.16 20.14
CA GLU A 141 2.55 -3.24 21.02
C GLU A 141 2.38 -2.74 22.45
N GLU A 142 3.39 -2.06 23.01
CA GLU A 142 3.33 -1.49 24.37
C GLU A 142 2.19 -0.47 24.51
N ILE A 143 2.05 0.45 23.57
CA ILE A 143 0.99 1.47 23.55
C ILE A 143 -0.41 0.83 23.48
N SER A 144 -0.56 -0.29 22.81
CA SER A 144 -1.85 -0.97 22.66
C SER A 144 -2.43 -1.50 23.97
N GLU A 145 -1.58 -1.74 24.96
CA GLU A 145 -1.98 -2.24 26.29
C GLU A 145 -2.30 -1.10 27.29
N LEU A 146 -1.96 0.16 26.94
CA LEU A 146 -2.15 1.32 27.81
C LEU A 146 -3.54 1.94 27.65
N ASP A 147 -4.04 2.57 28.72
CA ASP A 147 -5.20 3.44 28.61
C ASP A 147 -4.86 4.77 27.91
N ASP A 148 -5.88 5.60 27.61
CA ASP A 148 -5.69 6.80 26.81
C ASP A 148 -4.79 7.85 27.49
N ASP A 149 -4.82 7.97 28.81
CA ASP A 149 -4.01 8.93 29.57
C ASP A 149 -2.56 8.43 29.65
N GLU A 150 -2.37 7.15 29.97
CA GLU A 150 -1.05 6.50 30.01
C GLU A 150 -0.37 6.53 28.65
N ARG A 151 -1.12 6.23 27.58
CA ARG A 151 -0.64 6.29 26.18
C ARG A 151 -0.10 7.67 25.84
N LYS A 152 -0.84 8.71 26.19
CA LYS A 152 -0.44 10.08 25.91
C LYS A 152 0.84 10.46 26.64
N MET A 153 0.96 10.09 27.91
CA MET A 153 2.18 10.34 28.70
C MET A 153 3.38 9.58 28.09
N PHE A 154 3.19 8.32 27.70
CA PHE A 154 4.22 7.48 27.11
C PHE A 154 4.74 8.06 25.78
N LEU A 155 3.84 8.53 24.90
CA LEU A 155 4.22 9.19 23.66
C LEU A 155 4.97 10.51 23.92
N GLU A 156 4.53 11.31 24.91
CA GLU A 156 5.21 12.55 25.28
C GLU A 156 6.64 12.28 25.82
N ASP A 157 6.83 11.24 26.60
CA ASP A 157 8.15 10.81 27.11
C ASP A 157 9.11 10.37 26.00
N LEU A 158 8.58 9.77 24.92
CA LEU A 158 9.34 9.41 23.72
C LEU A 158 9.54 10.59 22.77
N GLY A 159 8.98 11.76 23.07
CA GLY A 159 9.02 12.94 22.18
C GLY A 159 8.15 12.81 20.94
N LEU A 160 7.15 11.92 20.95
CA LEU A 160 6.23 11.66 19.86
C LEU A 160 4.92 12.44 20.05
N THR A 161 4.36 12.90 18.96
CA THR A 161 3.08 13.62 18.97
C THR A 161 1.88 12.72 18.68
N GLU A 162 2.12 11.54 18.11
CA GLU A 162 1.10 10.58 17.69
C GLU A 162 1.70 9.17 17.57
N SER A 163 0.85 8.15 17.68
CA SER A 163 1.23 6.76 17.48
C SER A 163 1.43 6.41 15.99
N GLY A 164 2.10 5.31 15.71
CA GLY A 164 2.24 4.79 14.34
C GLY A 164 0.88 4.39 13.74
N LEU A 165 -0.04 3.88 14.56
CA LEU A 165 -1.41 3.60 14.13
C LEU A 165 -2.15 4.88 13.68
N GLU A 166 -2.02 5.98 14.42
CA GLU A 166 -2.61 7.27 14.03
C GLU A 166 -1.99 7.79 12.72
N LYS A 167 -0.65 7.66 12.56
CA LYS A 167 0.04 7.97 11.29
C LYS A 167 -0.52 7.14 10.13
N LEU A 168 -0.70 5.82 10.33
CA LEU A 168 -1.25 4.91 9.31
C LEU A 168 -2.68 5.31 8.91
N VAL A 169 -3.55 5.56 9.89
CA VAL A 169 -4.94 5.98 9.64
C VAL A 169 -4.96 7.28 8.83
N ARG A 170 -4.17 8.28 9.23
CA ARG A 170 -4.09 9.57 8.54
C ARG A 170 -3.57 9.43 7.10
N ALA A 171 -2.50 8.65 6.90
CA ALA A 171 -1.95 8.37 5.58
C ALA A 171 -2.95 7.64 4.69
N SER A 172 -3.68 6.66 5.25
CA SER A 172 -4.72 5.91 4.53
C SER A 172 -5.89 6.80 4.09
N TYR A 173 -6.37 7.68 4.98
CA TYR A 173 -7.42 8.65 4.64
C TYR A 173 -6.98 9.58 3.51
N ARG A 174 -5.74 10.08 3.55
CA ARG A 174 -5.17 10.95 2.53
C ARG A 174 -5.05 10.22 1.19
N LEU A 175 -4.50 9.01 1.21
CA LEU A 175 -4.31 8.19 0.02
C LEU A 175 -5.62 7.87 -0.69
N LEU A 176 -6.67 7.57 0.09
CA LEU A 176 -8.00 7.22 -0.43
C LEU A 176 -8.88 8.44 -0.71
N GLY A 177 -8.38 9.67 -0.44
CA GLY A 177 -9.17 10.89 -0.59
C GLY A 177 -10.40 10.94 0.32
N LEU A 178 -10.37 10.26 1.47
CA LEU A 178 -11.48 10.19 2.39
C LEU A 178 -11.56 11.44 3.27
N MET A 179 -12.79 11.82 3.59
CA MET A 179 -13.11 12.91 4.48
C MET A 179 -14.07 12.43 5.58
N SER A 180 -13.71 12.68 6.84
CA SER A 180 -14.58 12.36 7.97
C SER A 180 -15.59 13.48 8.19
N PHE A 181 -16.85 13.13 8.40
CA PHE A 181 -17.90 14.06 8.80
C PHE A 181 -18.82 13.42 9.84
N LEU A 182 -19.32 14.25 10.74
CA LEU A 182 -20.27 13.82 11.75
C LEU A 182 -21.70 14.15 11.27
N THR A 183 -22.59 13.16 11.37
CA THR A 183 -24.03 13.36 11.16
C THR A 183 -24.73 13.39 12.50
N SER A 184 -25.46 14.48 12.82
CA SER A 184 -26.41 14.48 13.94
C SER A 184 -27.77 14.08 13.42
N ARG A 185 -28.32 12.95 13.89
CA ARG A 185 -29.70 12.57 13.65
C ARG A 185 -30.55 13.14 14.79
N SER A 186 -31.46 14.06 14.49
CA SER A 186 -32.51 14.41 15.42
C SER A 186 -33.48 13.22 15.46
N GLU A 187 -33.56 12.53 16.60
CA GLU A 187 -34.70 11.64 16.85
C GLU A 187 -35.93 12.51 17.05
N GLU A 188 -36.78 12.62 16.04
CA GLU A 188 -38.16 13.08 16.24
C GLU A 188 -38.88 12.00 17.02
N HIS A 189 -39.06 12.21 18.30
CA HIS A 189 -40.06 11.50 19.09
C HIS A 189 -41.43 11.93 18.57
N THR A 190 -42.00 11.12 17.69
CA THR A 190 -43.45 11.16 17.44
C THR A 190 -44.16 10.55 18.63
N SER A 191 -44.80 11.44 19.41
CA SER A 191 -45.77 11.09 20.47
C SER A 191 -47.00 10.45 19.87
#